data_7e9b3a58985dcfd0224bea05c6e6184b
#
_entry.id   7e9b3a58985dcfd0224bea05c6e6184b
#
_cell.length_a   1.000
_cell.length_b   1.000
_cell.length_c   1.000
_cell.angle_alpha   90.00
_cell.angle_beta   90.00
_cell.angle_gamma   90.00
#
_symmetry.space_group_name_H-M   'P 1'
#
loop_
_entity.id
_entity.type
_entity.pdbx_description
1 polymer ?
#
loop_
_entity_poly.entity_id
_entity_poly.type
_entity_poly.pdbx_seq_one_letter_code
_entity_poly.pdbx_strand_id
1 'polypeptide(L)'
;MTADTLHIEPVVPGGNAFDPGQWDIPHEAPFLCELRVDHSLVSRAVPHVNNIGFVQWVDRVAELHADALGYTREELLRRGVMWFVVRHEIDYMAEAWPDDQLVFATWVRTMHRVKSWRDTVVLRPADRTVLCRAATLWVLVDLQTRRPLRHDPEMISSFAPLQTPQRCTSP
;
A
#
# COMPACT_ATOMS: atom_id res chain seq x y z
N MET A 1 -16.44 -6.40 -10.70
CA MET A 1 -16.47 -6.32 -9.23
C MET A 1 -16.15 -4.89 -8.88
N THR A 2 -17.09 -4.18 -8.32
CA THR A 2 -16.92 -2.78 -7.92
C THR A 2 -16.01 -2.72 -6.69
N ALA A 3 -15.21 -1.66 -6.56
CA ALA A 3 -14.23 -1.41 -5.47
C ALA A 3 -14.84 -1.42 -4.05
N ASP A 4 -16.13 -1.58 -3.94
CA ASP A 4 -16.93 -1.47 -2.71
C ASP A 4 -16.97 -2.75 -1.86
N THR A 5 -16.32 -3.84 -2.30
CA THR A 5 -16.39 -5.14 -1.60
C THR A 5 -15.21 -5.37 -0.63
N LEU A 6 -14.20 -4.50 -0.66
CA LEU A 6 -13.05 -4.59 0.24
C LEU A 6 -13.25 -3.60 1.39
N HIS A 7 -13.87 -4.05 2.48
CA HIS A 7 -14.04 -3.25 3.71
C HIS A 7 -12.71 -3.04 4.44
N ILE A 8 -11.73 -2.43 3.75
CA ILE A 8 -10.47 -2.02 4.36
C ILE A 8 -10.64 -0.59 4.86
N GLU A 9 -10.41 -0.38 6.14
CA GLU A 9 -10.56 0.93 6.77
C GLU A 9 -9.22 1.44 7.31
N PRO A 10 -8.90 2.74 7.14
CA PRO A 10 -7.75 3.34 7.79
C PRO A 10 -7.88 3.28 9.31
N VAL A 11 -6.80 2.95 10.00
CA VAL A 11 -6.75 2.99 11.46
C VAL A 11 -6.64 4.44 11.91
N VAL A 12 -7.59 4.89 12.73
CA VAL A 12 -7.54 6.22 13.32
C VAL A 12 -6.42 6.27 14.37
N PRO A 13 -5.49 7.26 14.29
CA PRO A 13 -4.45 7.42 15.31
C PRO A 13 -5.06 7.60 16.71
N GLY A 14 -4.68 6.74 17.67
CA GLY A 14 -5.19 6.78 19.06
C GLY A 14 -5.85 5.48 19.53
N GLY A 15 -6.11 4.52 18.64
CA GLY A 15 -6.40 3.13 18.99
C GLY A 15 -5.14 2.39 19.47
N ASN A 16 -5.24 1.12 19.86
CA ASN A 16 -4.15 0.29 20.38
C ASN A 16 -2.83 0.57 19.64
N ALA A 17 -1.81 0.98 20.41
CA ALA A 17 -0.53 1.42 19.88
C ALA A 17 0.11 0.30 19.04
N PHE A 18 0.01 0.42 17.72
CA PHE A 18 0.74 -0.43 16.80
C PHE A 18 2.22 -0.04 16.88
N ASP A 19 3.06 -1.00 17.24
CA ASP A 19 4.51 -0.80 17.32
C ASP A 19 5.17 -1.44 16.09
N PRO A 20 5.62 -0.64 15.10
CA PRO A 20 6.27 -1.16 13.90
C PRO A 20 7.49 -2.04 14.20
N GLY A 21 8.22 -1.73 15.26
CA GLY A 21 9.44 -2.47 15.64
C GLY A 21 9.18 -3.94 16.01
N GLN A 22 7.97 -4.25 16.51
CA GLN A 22 7.60 -5.63 16.82
C GLN A 22 7.39 -6.51 15.58
N TRP A 23 7.28 -5.88 14.39
CA TRP A 23 6.99 -6.53 13.13
C TRP A 23 8.10 -6.42 12.10
N ASP A 24 9.27 -5.95 12.50
CA ASP A 24 10.39 -5.69 11.58
C ASP A 24 9.99 -4.75 10.43
N ILE A 25 9.25 -3.70 10.78
CA ILE A 25 8.86 -2.64 9.86
C ILE A 25 9.83 -1.46 10.05
N PRO A 26 10.58 -1.07 8.99
CA PRO A 26 11.64 -0.07 9.12
C PRO A 26 11.11 1.38 9.18
N HIS A 27 9.82 1.60 8.92
CA HIS A 27 9.20 2.91 8.93
C HIS A 27 8.58 3.20 10.30
N GLU A 28 8.95 4.31 10.95
CA GLU A 28 8.48 4.67 12.29
C GLU A 28 6.97 4.95 12.35
N ALA A 29 6.39 5.49 11.29
CA ALA A 29 4.97 5.82 11.19
C ALA A 29 4.38 5.34 9.84
N PRO A 30 4.23 4.02 9.63
CA PRO A 30 3.58 3.50 8.42
C PRO A 30 2.10 3.88 8.43
N PHE A 31 1.50 4.02 7.25
CA PHE A 31 0.05 4.14 7.15
C PHE A 31 -0.59 2.79 7.45
N LEU A 32 -1.57 2.79 8.35
CA LEU A 32 -2.21 1.57 8.84
C LEU A 32 -3.64 1.46 8.34
N CYS A 33 -4.03 0.25 7.97
CA CYS A 33 -5.43 -0.12 7.70
C CYS A 33 -5.76 -1.42 8.42
N GLU A 34 -7.05 -1.65 8.64
CA GLU A 34 -7.59 -2.88 9.20
C GLU A 34 -8.62 -3.50 8.26
N LEU A 35 -8.72 -4.81 8.31
CA LEU A 35 -9.71 -5.60 7.58
C LEU A 35 -10.11 -6.82 8.40
N ARG A 36 -11.40 -7.12 8.44
CA ARG A 36 -11.90 -8.46 8.75
C ARG A 36 -12.12 -9.22 7.44
N VAL A 37 -11.53 -10.40 7.32
CA VAL A 37 -11.63 -11.22 6.10
C VAL A 37 -13.05 -11.70 5.90
N ASP A 38 -13.68 -11.27 4.79
CA ASP A 38 -15.02 -11.69 4.42
C ASP A 38 -15.01 -13.06 3.72
N HIS A 39 -16.03 -13.87 3.96
CA HIS A 39 -16.21 -15.18 3.35
C HIS A 39 -16.29 -15.15 1.81
N SER A 40 -16.67 -14.04 1.21
CA SER A 40 -16.73 -13.88 -0.25
C SER A 40 -15.36 -13.88 -0.92
N LEU A 41 -14.29 -13.58 -0.17
CA LEU A 41 -12.90 -13.57 -0.66
C LEU A 41 -12.26 -14.97 -0.65
N VAL A 42 -12.96 -15.95 -0.09
CA VAL A 42 -12.43 -17.29 0.16
C VAL A 42 -12.84 -18.25 -0.94
N SER A 43 -11.90 -19.06 -1.39
CA SER A 43 -12.17 -20.13 -2.35
C SER A 43 -13.06 -21.21 -1.73
N ARG A 44 -14.08 -21.67 -2.47
CA ARG A 44 -14.91 -22.80 -2.04
C ARG A 44 -14.16 -24.14 -1.98
N ALA A 45 -13.12 -24.27 -2.78
CA ALA A 45 -12.33 -25.50 -2.88
C ALA A 45 -11.28 -25.61 -1.77
N VAL A 46 -10.67 -24.47 -1.42
CA VAL A 46 -9.70 -24.36 -0.32
C VAL A 46 -10.08 -23.14 0.48
N PRO A 47 -10.44 -23.25 1.75
CA PRO A 47 -11.09 -22.21 2.53
C PRO A 47 -10.09 -21.13 3.02
N HIS A 48 -9.24 -20.60 2.12
CA HIS A 48 -8.37 -19.47 2.38
C HIS A 48 -8.49 -18.42 1.27
N VAL A 49 -8.02 -17.23 1.54
CA VAL A 49 -7.97 -16.12 0.56
C VAL A 49 -6.95 -16.45 -0.52
N ASN A 50 -7.36 -16.33 -1.78
CA ASN A 50 -6.49 -16.59 -2.92
C ASN A 50 -5.47 -15.44 -3.14
N ASN A 51 -4.45 -15.70 -3.96
CA ASN A 51 -3.38 -14.73 -4.25
C ASN A 51 -3.90 -13.41 -4.84
N ILE A 52 -5.00 -13.46 -5.62
CA ILE A 52 -5.60 -12.26 -6.21
C ILE A 52 -6.16 -11.34 -5.12
N GLY A 53 -6.73 -11.91 -4.04
CA GLY A 53 -7.21 -11.15 -2.89
C GLY A 53 -6.08 -10.33 -2.26
N PHE A 54 -4.91 -10.92 -2.06
CA PHE A 54 -3.74 -10.20 -1.54
C PHE A 54 -3.29 -9.05 -2.47
N VAL A 55 -3.28 -9.28 -3.78
CA VAL A 55 -2.95 -8.21 -4.76
C VAL A 55 -3.95 -7.06 -4.66
N GLN A 56 -5.26 -7.37 -4.60
CA GLN A 56 -6.30 -6.35 -4.44
C GLN A 56 -6.16 -5.57 -3.13
N TRP A 57 -5.81 -6.23 -2.03
CA TRP A 57 -5.55 -5.58 -0.74
C TRP A 57 -4.36 -4.63 -0.81
N VAL A 58 -3.25 -5.08 -1.38
CA VAL A 58 -2.03 -4.26 -1.53
C VAL A 58 -2.30 -3.01 -2.36
N ASP A 59 -3.08 -3.15 -3.45
CA ASP A 59 -3.47 -2.03 -4.31
C ASP A 59 -4.40 -1.06 -3.55
N ARG A 60 -5.44 -1.59 -2.89
CA ARG A 60 -6.40 -0.76 -2.15
C ARG A 60 -5.77 0.02 -1.00
N VAL A 61 -4.88 -0.59 -0.23
CA VAL A 61 -4.18 0.09 0.88
C VAL A 61 -3.26 1.20 0.35
N ALA A 62 -2.67 1.02 -0.83
CA ALA A 62 -1.88 2.06 -1.49
C ALA A 62 -2.75 3.26 -1.90
N GLU A 63 -3.97 3.01 -2.44
CA GLU A 63 -4.95 4.05 -2.76
C GLU A 63 -5.37 4.81 -1.49
N LEU A 64 -5.77 4.10 -0.42
CA LEU A 64 -6.20 4.72 0.84
C LEU A 64 -5.12 5.63 1.45
N HIS A 65 -3.85 5.23 1.37
CA HIS A 65 -2.76 6.10 1.81
C HIS A 65 -2.63 7.35 0.94
N ALA A 66 -2.75 7.22 -0.38
CA ALA A 66 -2.71 8.36 -1.29
C ALA A 66 -3.91 9.30 -1.06
N ASP A 67 -5.11 8.74 -0.86
CA ASP A 67 -6.33 9.49 -0.54
C ASP A 67 -6.18 10.30 0.74
N ALA A 68 -5.62 9.69 1.80
CA ALA A 68 -5.35 10.36 3.08
C ALA A 68 -4.39 11.55 2.96
N LEU A 69 -3.53 11.55 1.93
CA LEU A 69 -2.60 12.63 1.60
C LEU A 69 -3.17 13.64 0.59
N GLY A 70 -4.44 13.50 0.19
CA GLY A 70 -5.10 14.38 -0.77
C GLY A 70 -4.86 14.04 -2.25
N TYR A 71 -4.19 12.92 -2.54
CA TYR A 71 -3.98 12.41 -3.91
C TYR A 71 -5.05 11.40 -4.29
N THR A 72 -6.33 11.80 -4.13
CA THR A 72 -7.46 10.95 -4.50
C THR A 72 -7.48 10.70 -6.01
N ARG A 73 -8.14 9.62 -6.41
CA ARG A 73 -8.35 9.31 -7.83
C ARG A 73 -8.99 10.48 -8.58
N GLU A 74 -9.97 11.16 -7.98
CA GLU A 74 -10.62 12.32 -8.58
C GLU A 74 -9.65 13.48 -8.77
N GLU A 75 -8.86 13.81 -7.76
CA GLU A 75 -7.87 14.89 -7.84
C GLU A 75 -6.76 14.58 -8.88
N LEU A 76 -6.29 13.34 -8.94
CA LEU A 76 -5.32 12.92 -9.95
C LEU A 76 -5.88 13.03 -11.37
N LEU A 77 -7.14 12.61 -11.58
CA LEU A 77 -7.83 12.77 -12.87
C LEU A 77 -8.00 14.24 -13.24
N ARG A 78 -8.36 15.12 -12.28
CA ARG A 78 -8.46 16.55 -12.48
C ARG A 78 -7.14 17.18 -12.91
N ARG A 79 -6.00 16.65 -12.40
CA ARG A 79 -4.64 17.04 -12.82
C ARG A 79 -4.21 16.40 -14.14
N GLY A 80 -5.01 15.52 -14.73
CA GLY A 80 -4.67 14.79 -15.95
C GLY A 80 -3.57 13.75 -15.77
N VAL A 81 -3.40 13.23 -14.55
CA VAL A 81 -2.36 12.24 -14.21
C VAL A 81 -2.96 11.04 -13.51
N MET A 82 -2.22 9.91 -13.49
CA MET A 82 -2.62 8.73 -12.72
C MET A 82 -1.39 7.88 -12.37
N TRP A 83 -1.48 7.20 -11.22
CA TRP A 83 -0.52 6.17 -10.85
C TRP A 83 -0.79 4.87 -11.62
N PHE A 84 0.28 4.27 -12.15
CA PHE A 84 0.24 2.95 -12.79
C PHE A 84 1.20 2.02 -12.08
N VAL A 85 0.73 0.82 -11.79
CA VAL A 85 1.60 -0.27 -11.33
C VAL A 85 2.44 -0.76 -12.49
N VAL A 86 3.75 -0.87 -12.26
CA VAL A 86 4.71 -1.45 -13.20
C VAL A 86 5.11 -2.86 -12.79
N ARG A 87 5.18 -3.10 -11.47
CA ARG A 87 5.64 -4.38 -10.92
C ARG A 87 5.11 -4.58 -9.51
N HIS A 88 4.70 -5.81 -9.23
CA HIS A 88 4.53 -6.34 -7.88
C HIS A 88 5.59 -7.41 -7.61
N GLU A 89 6.19 -7.36 -6.43
CA GLU A 89 6.96 -8.43 -5.82
C GLU A 89 6.23 -8.80 -4.54
N ILE A 90 5.71 -10.03 -4.45
CA ILE A 90 4.86 -10.45 -3.35
C ILE A 90 5.33 -11.80 -2.82
N ASP A 91 5.69 -11.83 -1.54
CA ASP A 91 6.01 -13.03 -0.80
C ASP A 91 4.80 -13.42 0.05
N TYR A 92 4.18 -14.56 -0.25
CA TYR A 92 3.08 -15.15 0.51
C TYR A 92 3.67 -16.07 1.58
N MET A 93 3.56 -15.69 2.83
CA MET A 93 4.23 -16.36 3.95
C MET A 93 3.29 -17.22 4.77
N ALA A 94 2.00 -16.84 4.83
CA ALA A 94 0.96 -17.59 5.52
C ALA A 94 -0.41 -17.32 4.90
N GLU A 95 -1.36 -18.20 5.18
CA GLU A 95 -2.73 -18.12 4.69
C GLU A 95 -3.57 -17.14 5.53
N ALA A 96 -4.50 -16.45 4.86
CA ALA A 96 -5.56 -15.69 5.50
C ALA A 96 -6.86 -16.49 5.44
N TRP A 97 -7.55 -16.60 6.57
CA TRP A 97 -8.77 -17.37 6.74
C TRP A 97 -10.00 -16.46 6.91
N PRO A 98 -11.21 -16.97 6.67
CA PRO A 98 -12.42 -16.23 7.02
C PRO A 98 -12.39 -15.75 8.46
N ASP A 99 -12.91 -14.56 8.69
CA ASP A 99 -12.98 -13.90 10.01
C ASP A 99 -11.64 -13.45 10.62
N ASP A 100 -10.49 -13.72 9.96
CA ASP A 100 -9.22 -13.15 10.41
C ASP A 100 -9.33 -11.63 10.52
N GLN A 101 -8.82 -11.08 11.62
CA GLN A 101 -8.57 -9.65 11.78
C GLN A 101 -7.15 -9.35 11.32
N LEU A 102 -7.04 -8.60 10.23
CA LEU A 102 -5.76 -8.27 9.61
C LEU A 102 -5.43 -6.80 9.79
N VAL A 103 -4.15 -6.52 9.95
CA VAL A 103 -3.59 -5.17 9.91
C VAL A 103 -2.66 -5.06 8.71
N PHE A 104 -2.79 -3.98 7.97
CA PHE A 104 -1.92 -3.61 6.87
C PHE A 104 -1.06 -2.44 7.30
N ALA A 105 0.24 -2.55 7.11
CA ALA A 105 1.17 -1.45 7.26
C ALA A 105 1.80 -1.15 5.91
N THR A 106 1.64 0.08 5.40
CA THR A 106 2.20 0.50 4.11
C THR A 106 2.96 1.81 4.23
N TRP A 107 4.03 1.93 3.45
CA TRP A 107 4.83 3.15 3.37
C TRP A 107 5.51 3.26 2.01
N VAL A 108 5.88 4.48 1.63
CA VAL A 108 6.74 4.69 0.45
C VAL A 108 8.19 4.45 0.85
N ARG A 109 8.85 3.45 0.26
CA ARG A 109 10.26 3.16 0.50
C ARG A 109 11.17 4.17 -0.17
N THR A 110 10.93 4.41 -1.46
CA THR A 110 11.68 5.39 -2.25
C THR A 110 10.78 6.10 -3.23
N MET A 111 11.04 7.37 -3.49
CA MET A 111 10.37 8.16 -4.52
C MET A 111 11.43 8.95 -5.29
N HIS A 112 11.78 8.49 -6.48
CA HIS A 112 12.87 9.06 -7.26
C HIS A 112 12.49 9.25 -8.72
N ARG A 113 12.66 10.49 -9.22
CA ARG A 113 12.31 10.90 -10.59
C ARG A 113 10.84 10.56 -10.92
N VAL A 114 10.62 9.46 -11.65
CA VAL A 114 9.29 8.99 -12.13
C VAL A 114 8.84 7.70 -11.43
N LYS A 115 9.68 7.10 -10.60
CA LYS A 115 9.45 5.78 -9.96
C LYS A 115 9.24 5.94 -8.46
N SER A 116 8.24 5.26 -7.93
CA SER A 116 7.98 5.14 -6.49
C SER A 116 7.89 3.68 -6.11
N TRP A 117 8.74 3.23 -5.18
CA TRP A 117 8.60 1.94 -4.54
C TRP A 117 7.82 2.09 -3.24
N ARG A 118 6.82 1.27 -3.08
CA ARG A 118 5.99 1.17 -1.89
C ARG A 118 6.08 -0.23 -1.33
N ASP A 119 6.27 -0.32 -0.02
CA ASP A 119 6.21 -1.58 0.70
C ASP A 119 4.89 -1.68 1.45
N THR A 120 4.39 -2.91 1.56
CA THR A 120 3.18 -3.24 2.33
C THR A 120 3.41 -4.56 3.03
N VAL A 121 3.03 -4.63 4.31
CA VAL A 121 3.06 -5.86 5.10
C VAL A 121 1.64 -6.15 5.58
N VAL A 122 1.22 -7.39 5.43
CA VAL A 122 -0.09 -7.89 5.91
C VAL A 122 0.16 -8.76 7.13
N LEU A 123 -0.52 -8.44 8.22
CA LEU A 123 -0.27 -8.98 9.56
C LEU A 123 -1.54 -9.55 10.16
N ARG A 124 -1.42 -10.64 10.90
CA ARG A 124 -2.46 -11.15 11.80
C ARG A 124 -1.98 -11.00 13.24
N PRO A 125 -2.46 -9.96 13.96
CA PRO A 125 -2.00 -9.68 15.33
C PRO A 125 -2.30 -10.77 16.33
N ALA A 126 -3.41 -11.53 16.14
CA ALA A 126 -3.87 -12.54 17.08
C ALA A 126 -2.84 -13.62 17.41
N ASP A 127 -2.02 -14.00 16.42
CA ASP A 127 -0.98 -15.03 16.57
C ASP A 127 0.41 -14.51 16.17
N ARG A 128 0.53 -13.19 15.95
CA ARG A 128 1.77 -12.52 15.54
C ARG A 128 2.34 -13.04 14.22
N THR A 129 1.48 -13.42 13.28
CA THR A 129 1.88 -13.94 11.97
C THR A 129 1.98 -12.83 10.93
N VAL A 130 3.09 -12.80 10.17
CA VAL A 130 3.20 -12.05 8.92
C VAL A 130 2.65 -12.93 7.79
N LEU A 131 1.57 -12.48 7.13
CA LEU A 131 0.94 -13.24 6.06
C LEU A 131 1.56 -12.95 4.70
N CYS A 132 1.95 -11.69 4.48
CA CYS A 132 2.44 -11.26 3.19
C CYS A 132 3.40 -10.07 3.35
N ARG A 133 4.46 -10.05 2.53
CA ARG A 133 5.29 -8.87 2.27
C ARG A 133 5.21 -8.54 0.80
N ALA A 134 4.91 -7.30 0.47
CA ALA A 134 4.79 -6.84 -0.90
C ALA A 134 5.63 -5.60 -1.14
N ALA A 135 6.26 -5.53 -2.31
CA ALA A 135 6.89 -4.32 -2.83
C ALA A 135 6.27 -4.00 -4.20
N THR A 136 5.72 -2.80 -4.34
CA THR A 136 5.07 -2.36 -5.57
C THR A 136 5.80 -1.18 -6.18
N LEU A 137 6.17 -1.31 -7.44
CA LEU A 137 6.72 -0.22 -8.23
C LEU A 137 5.61 0.53 -8.96
N TRP A 138 5.49 1.81 -8.65
CA TRP A 138 4.55 2.73 -9.25
C TRP A 138 5.24 3.75 -10.14
N VAL A 139 4.53 4.22 -11.16
CA VAL A 139 4.93 5.33 -12.02
C VAL A 139 3.76 6.28 -12.18
N LEU A 140 4.00 7.57 -11.95
CA LEU A 140 3.03 8.62 -12.26
C LEU A 140 3.09 8.91 -13.76
N VAL A 141 1.93 8.88 -14.43
CA VAL A 141 1.80 9.01 -15.88
C VAL A 141 0.86 10.15 -16.24
N ASP A 142 1.25 10.99 -17.17
CA ASP A 142 0.39 11.96 -17.83
C ASP A 142 -0.59 11.22 -18.75
N LEU A 143 -1.88 11.44 -18.56
CA LEU A 143 -2.94 10.70 -19.25
C LEU A 143 -3.10 11.10 -20.73
N GLN A 144 -2.69 12.31 -21.09
CA GLN A 144 -2.75 12.81 -22.47
C GLN A 144 -1.58 12.28 -23.30
N THR A 145 -0.35 12.45 -22.79
CA THR A 145 0.87 12.06 -23.52
C THR A 145 1.25 10.59 -23.32
N ARG A 146 0.68 9.92 -22.32
CA ARG A 146 0.98 8.55 -21.88
C ARG A 146 2.44 8.35 -21.47
N ARG A 147 3.09 9.43 -21.04
CA ARG A 147 4.50 9.42 -20.61
C ARG A 147 4.63 9.52 -19.10
N PRO A 148 5.65 8.88 -18.51
CA PRO A 148 5.97 9.05 -17.11
C PRO A 148 6.30 10.50 -16.76
N LEU A 149 5.74 10.98 -15.64
CA LEU A 149 6.00 12.30 -15.08
C LEU A 149 6.94 12.23 -13.88
N ARG A 150 7.73 13.28 -13.73
CA ARG A 150 8.53 13.47 -12.51
C ARG A 150 7.62 13.84 -11.34
N HIS A 151 7.91 13.24 -10.20
CA HIS A 151 7.27 13.64 -8.95
C HIS A 151 7.74 15.07 -8.60
N ASP A 152 6.78 15.91 -8.22
CA ASP A 152 7.12 17.23 -7.70
C ASP A 152 7.59 17.14 -6.23
N PRO A 153 8.32 18.17 -5.73
CA PRO A 153 8.84 18.18 -4.38
C PRO A 153 7.75 18.12 -3.29
N GLU A 154 6.58 18.69 -3.52
CA GLU A 154 5.47 18.69 -2.58
C GLU A 154 4.92 17.27 -2.43
N MET A 155 4.69 16.58 -3.54
CA MET A 155 4.27 15.18 -3.54
C MET A 155 5.28 14.29 -2.79
N ILE A 156 6.59 14.44 -3.08
CA ILE A 156 7.63 13.67 -2.38
C ILE A 156 7.58 13.94 -0.88
N SER A 157 7.44 15.20 -0.47
CA SER A 157 7.35 15.59 0.93
C SER A 157 6.12 15.00 1.62
N SER A 158 4.95 15.01 0.94
CA SER A 158 3.70 14.48 1.49
C SER A 158 3.76 12.97 1.74
N PHE A 159 4.38 12.21 0.83
CA PHE A 159 4.53 10.76 1.00
C PHE A 159 5.64 10.38 1.98
N ALA A 160 6.49 11.30 2.41
CA ALA A 160 7.57 11.11 3.39
C ALA A 160 8.35 9.79 3.18
N PRO A 161 8.98 9.57 2.01
CA PRO A 161 9.60 8.28 1.72
C PRO A 161 10.73 7.97 2.69
N LEU A 162 10.84 6.69 3.08
CA LEU A 162 11.85 6.18 4.01
C LEU A 162 13.29 6.53 3.58
N GLN A 163 13.55 6.44 2.26
CA GLN A 163 14.82 6.83 1.67
C GLN A 163 14.60 8.03 0.75
N THR A 164 15.00 9.20 1.22
CA THR A 164 15.02 10.38 0.36
C THR A 164 16.23 10.30 -0.58
N PRO A 165 16.07 10.58 -1.89
CA PRO A 165 17.21 10.62 -2.81
C PRO A 165 18.21 11.64 -2.32
N GLN A 166 19.44 11.21 -2.01
CA GLN A 166 20.53 12.15 -1.75
C GLN A 166 20.70 13.01 -3.01
N ARG A 167 20.61 14.34 -2.86
CA ARG A 167 21.05 15.25 -3.91
C ARG A 167 22.53 14.98 -4.13
N CYS A 168 22.89 14.49 -5.32
CA CYS A 168 24.28 14.56 -5.75
C CYS A 168 24.65 16.05 -5.78
N THR A 169 25.27 16.53 -4.74
CA THR A 169 26.10 17.73 -4.80
C THR A 169 27.36 17.29 -5.55
N SER A 170 27.36 17.49 -6.85
CA SER A 170 28.59 17.41 -7.63
C SER A 170 29.52 18.54 -7.18
N PRO A 171 30.82 18.27 -6.99
CA PRO A 171 31.81 19.27 -6.68
C PRO A 171 31.99 20.28 -7.81
#